data_393118228a51b67b715622b367535355
#
_entry.id   393118228a51b67b715622b367535355
#
_cell.length_a   1.000
_cell.length_b   1.000
_cell.length_c   1.000
_cell.angle_alpha   90.00
_cell.angle_beta   90.00
_cell.angle_gamma   90.00
#
_symmetry.space_group_name_H-M   'P 1'
#
loop_
_entity.id
_entity.type
_entity.pdbx_description
1 polymer ?
#
loop_
_entity_poly.entity_id
_entity_poly.type
_entity_poly.pdbx_seq_one_letter_code
_entity_poly.pdbx_strand_id
1 'polypeptide(L)'
;KEKFKAVCVVIDKALVGLPMFIELMNTVKCATALIECDISEPTYENLEEKRKFIKKENFDAFIGIGGGSAMDMAKGLSVLYTNKKSAILYRGFEEFNKPIKPIIAIPTTAGTGSEITPNASFVDTLQKKKMGINGNAIRPIHAILDPELTISCPKQPTISAGVDSLVHATEAYVAKNSNKLAKMFAKEGFNIVFENLPLLITQLNNIELRQNVMYGSFLSSIALMHSGTGPAAAMSYPLGVHFGVPHGIGGGIFLPYVIKHNIDAGFFNYADIIRTKNCKDIKYKSAKIFLEQIRIKWKELEIPNNLKKYGMGKKHIGMFKKDVM
;
A
#
# COMPACT_ATOMS: atom_id res chain seq x y z
N LYS A 1 -21.19 -15.15 -12.20
CA LYS A 1 -21.44 -14.89 -10.76
C LYS A 1 -20.89 -16.10 -10.01
N GLU A 2 -19.77 -15.93 -9.32
CA GLU A 2 -19.24 -16.93 -8.41
C GLU A 2 -20.21 -17.09 -7.22
N LYS A 3 -20.55 -18.34 -6.90
CA LYS A 3 -21.44 -18.64 -5.77
C LYS A 3 -20.61 -19.28 -4.67
N PHE A 4 -20.07 -18.45 -3.77
CA PHE A 4 -19.44 -18.93 -2.54
C PHE A 4 -20.52 -19.34 -1.52
N LYS A 5 -20.29 -20.45 -0.82
CA LYS A 5 -21.18 -20.95 0.23
C LYS A 5 -20.69 -20.53 1.61
N ALA A 6 -19.38 -20.47 1.80
CA ALA A 6 -18.74 -20.10 3.06
C ALA A 6 -17.51 -19.23 2.81
N VAL A 7 -17.46 -18.06 3.43
CA VAL A 7 -16.33 -17.12 3.31
C VAL A 7 -15.77 -16.73 4.67
N CYS A 8 -14.45 -16.58 4.71
CA CYS A 8 -13.76 -15.98 5.85
C CYS A 8 -13.55 -14.49 5.56
N VAL A 9 -14.12 -13.62 6.39
CA VAL A 9 -13.95 -12.17 6.30
C VAL A 9 -12.87 -11.73 7.26
N VAL A 10 -11.85 -11.06 6.77
CA VAL A 10 -10.82 -10.37 7.56
C VAL A 10 -11.10 -8.89 7.46
N ILE A 11 -11.44 -8.26 8.57
CA ILE A 11 -11.84 -6.85 8.63
C ILE A 11 -10.92 -6.06 9.54
N ASP A 12 -10.60 -4.83 9.16
CA ASP A 12 -9.94 -3.88 10.06
C ASP A 12 -10.83 -3.63 11.29
N LYS A 13 -10.27 -3.83 12.48
CA LYS A 13 -10.99 -3.71 13.75
C LYS A 13 -11.64 -2.33 13.93
N ALA A 14 -11.02 -1.27 13.41
CA ALA A 14 -11.57 0.08 13.50
C ALA A 14 -12.90 0.24 12.75
N LEU A 15 -13.21 -0.69 11.83
CA LEU A 15 -14.45 -0.68 11.04
C LEU A 15 -15.58 -1.47 11.70
N VAL A 16 -15.23 -2.38 12.61
CA VAL A 16 -16.21 -3.22 13.29
C VAL A 16 -17.13 -2.34 14.13
N GLY A 17 -18.44 -2.50 13.93
CA GLY A 17 -19.45 -1.69 14.65
C GLY A 17 -19.84 -0.38 13.96
N LEU A 18 -19.15 0.07 12.90
CA LEU A 18 -19.61 1.19 12.11
C LEU A 18 -20.88 0.81 11.31
N PRO A 19 -21.94 1.65 11.28
CA PRO A 19 -23.21 1.31 10.64
C PRO A 19 -23.08 0.80 9.21
N MET A 20 -22.26 1.46 8.40
CA MET A 20 -22.02 1.09 7.00
C MET A 20 -21.40 -0.32 6.87
N PHE A 21 -20.50 -0.71 7.77
CA PHE A 21 -19.87 -2.05 7.74
C PHE A 21 -20.80 -3.13 8.32
N ILE A 22 -21.68 -2.78 9.27
CA ILE A 22 -22.76 -3.67 9.72
C ILE A 22 -23.70 -3.97 8.55
N GLU A 23 -24.11 -2.95 7.80
CA GLU A 23 -24.95 -3.11 6.62
C GLU A 23 -24.27 -3.95 5.54
N LEU A 24 -23.01 -3.66 5.22
CA LEU A 24 -22.20 -4.46 4.29
C LEU A 24 -22.16 -5.93 4.72
N MET A 25 -21.87 -6.21 5.99
CA MET A 25 -21.81 -7.58 6.51
C MET A 25 -23.15 -8.29 6.44
N ASN A 26 -24.27 -7.59 6.66
CA ASN A 26 -25.60 -8.16 6.51
C ASN A 26 -25.94 -8.55 5.05
N THR A 27 -25.26 -7.95 4.07
CA THR A 27 -25.41 -8.34 2.65
C THR A 27 -24.59 -9.58 2.29
N VAL A 28 -23.53 -9.89 3.03
CA VAL A 28 -22.66 -11.06 2.81
C VAL A 28 -23.28 -12.31 3.45
N LYS A 29 -24.35 -12.82 2.82
CA LYS A 29 -25.15 -13.95 3.33
C LYS A 29 -24.38 -15.26 3.54
N CYS A 30 -23.19 -15.39 2.96
CA CYS A 30 -22.32 -16.56 3.05
C CYS A 30 -21.13 -16.36 4.02
N ALA A 31 -21.09 -15.26 4.79
CA ALA A 31 -20.05 -15.06 5.80
C ALA A 31 -20.21 -16.06 6.94
N THR A 32 -19.19 -16.87 7.18
CA THR A 32 -19.19 -17.92 8.23
C THR A 32 -18.16 -17.66 9.31
N ALA A 33 -17.15 -16.83 9.05
CA ALA A 33 -16.18 -16.40 10.04
C ALA A 33 -15.78 -14.94 9.82
N LEU A 34 -15.63 -14.21 10.94
CA LEU A 34 -15.12 -12.86 10.98
C LEU A 34 -13.83 -12.85 11.80
N ILE A 35 -12.75 -12.34 11.21
CA ILE A 35 -11.44 -12.18 11.83
C ILE A 35 -11.10 -10.69 11.88
N GLU A 36 -10.98 -10.15 13.07
CA GLU A 36 -10.56 -8.76 13.25
C GLU A 36 -9.04 -8.64 13.05
N CYS A 37 -8.64 -7.65 12.25
CA CYS A 37 -7.26 -7.22 12.09
C CYS A 37 -7.10 -5.88 12.83
N ASP A 38 -6.42 -5.90 13.96
CA ASP A 38 -6.19 -4.76 14.85
C ASP A 38 -4.75 -4.22 14.77
N ILE A 39 -4.01 -4.62 13.74
CA ILE A 39 -2.57 -4.43 13.64
C ILE A 39 -2.24 -3.69 12.34
N SER A 40 -1.61 -2.52 12.47
CA SER A 40 -1.19 -1.70 11.32
C SER A 40 0.01 -2.28 10.56
N GLU A 41 0.87 -3.04 11.23
CA GLU A 41 2.03 -3.72 10.67
C GLU A 41 2.01 -5.19 11.10
N PRO A 42 1.28 -6.08 10.39
CA PRO A 42 1.10 -7.45 10.81
C PRO A 42 2.40 -8.25 10.75
N THR A 43 2.59 -9.12 11.74
CA THR A 43 3.76 -10.00 11.84
C THR A 43 3.42 -11.43 11.41
N TYR A 44 4.43 -12.26 11.19
CA TYR A 44 4.23 -13.69 10.94
C TYR A 44 3.59 -14.40 12.13
N GLU A 45 3.88 -13.96 13.35
CA GLU A 45 3.27 -14.47 14.59
C GLU A 45 1.77 -14.14 14.65
N ASN A 46 1.39 -12.91 14.26
CA ASN A 46 -0.03 -12.53 14.16
C ASN A 46 -0.76 -13.39 13.11
N LEU A 47 -0.13 -13.66 11.98
CA LEU A 47 -0.70 -14.51 10.94
C LEU A 47 -0.90 -15.94 11.44
N GLU A 48 0.06 -16.52 12.19
CA GLU A 48 -0.09 -17.84 12.81
C GLU A 48 -1.16 -17.86 13.91
N GLU A 49 -1.29 -16.80 14.68
CA GLU A 49 -2.35 -16.68 15.68
C GLU A 49 -3.73 -16.71 15.02
N LYS A 50 -3.95 -15.86 14.00
CA LYS A 50 -5.22 -15.80 13.27
C LYS A 50 -5.51 -17.10 12.50
N ARG A 51 -4.48 -17.85 12.05
CA ARG A 51 -4.63 -19.16 11.42
C ARG A 51 -5.39 -20.16 12.31
N LYS A 52 -5.33 -20.04 13.63
CA LYS A 52 -6.04 -20.96 14.56
C LYS A 52 -7.56 -20.90 14.36
N PHE A 53 -8.08 -19.74 13.96
CA PHE A 53 -9.52 -19.52 13.78
C PHE A 53 -10.07 -20.12 12.48
N ILE A 54 -9.20 -20.36 11.47
CA ILE A 54 -9.63 -20.87 10.15
C ILE A 54 -9.51 -22.40 10.01
N LYS A 55 -8.99 -23.11 11.02
CA LYS A 55 -8.68 -24.55 10.91
C LYS A 55 -9.89 -25.48 10.86
N LYS A 56 -11.02 -25.05 11.39
CA LYS A 56 -12.19 -25.93 11.65
C LYS A 56 -13.30 -25.77 10.62
N GLU A 57 -13.25 -24.76 9.77
CA GLU A 57 -14.32 -24.41 8.85
C GLU A 57 -13.91 -24.69 7.39
N ASN A 58 -14.89 -24.95 6.54
CA ASN A 58 -14.67 -25.13 5.11
C ASN A 58 -14.97 -23.82 4.37
N PHE A 59 -13.92 -23.05 4.07
CA PHE A 59 -14.05 -21.80 3.32
C PHE A 59 -13.85 -22.01 1.81
N ASP A 60 -14.69 -21.31 1.03
CA ASP A 60 -14.58 -21.22 -0.43
C ASP A 60 -13.73 -20.04 -0.87
N ALA A 61 -13.72 -18.96 -0.07
CA ALA A 61 -12.98 -17.73 -0.36
C ALA A 61 -12.60 -16.97 0.92
N PHE A 62 -11.67 -16.01 0.76
CA PHE A 62 -11.28 -15.05 1.78
C PHE A 62 -11.60 -13.63 1.29
N ILE A 63 -12.17 -12.81 2.16
CA ILE A 63 -12.49 -11.40 1.88
C ILE A 63 -11.65 -10.53 2.83
N GLY A 64 -10.85 -9.61 2.29
CA GLY A 64 -10.13 -8.62 3.08
C GLY A 64 -10.83 -7.26 2.99
N ILE A 65 -11.31 -6.71 4.12
CA ILE A 65 -11.97 -5.40 4.21
C ILE A 65 -11.15 -4.49 5.10
N GLY A 66 -10.60 -3.41 4.56
CA GLY A 66 -9.77 -2.51 5.35
C GLY A 66 -8.63 -1.88 4.57
N GLY A 67 -7.61 -1.44 5.27
CA GLY A 67 -6.34 -1.02 4.69
C GLY A 67 -5.49 -2.21 4.21
N GLY A 68 -4.26 -1.92 3.75
CA GLY A 68 -3.33 -2.94 3.27
C GLY A 68 -3.14 -4.10 4.25
N SER A 69 -3.06 -3.83 5.55
CA SER A 69 -2.84 -4.84 6.59
C SER A 69 -3.95 -5.89 6.67
N ALA A 70 -5.22 -5.49 6.59
CA ALA A 70 -6.35 -6.41 6.61
C ALA A 70 -6.40 -7.25 5.33
N MET A 71 -6.14 -6.63 4.17
CA MET A 71 -6.08 -7.33 2.88
C MET A 71 -4.89 -8.31 2.84
N ASP A 72 -3.72 -7.91 3.32
CA ASP A 72 -2.54 -8.77 3.39
C ASP A 72 -2.75 -9.93 4.36
N MET A 73 -3.42 -9.70 5.49
CA MET A 73 -3.82 -10.76 6.42
C MET A 73 -4.75 -11.77 5.74
N ALA A 74 -5.75 -11.33 4.97
CA ALA A 74 -6.65 -12.21 4.22
C ALA A 74 -5.88 -13.06 3.19
N LYS A 75 -4.93 -12.46 2.46
CA LYS A 75 -4.04 -13.17 1.53
C LYS A 75 -3.19 -14.22 2.24
N GLY A 76 -2.52 -13.83 3.33
CA GLY A 76 -1.70 -14.74 4.13
C GLY A 76 -2.52 -15.91 4.70
N LEU A 77 -3.72 -15.64 5.23
CA LEU A 77 -4.62 -16.69 5.74
C LEU A 77 -5.08 -17.63 4.64
N SER A 78 -5.36 -17.15 3.43
CA SER A 78 -5.69 -18.02 2.29
C SER A 78 -4.53 -18.96 1.95
N VAL A 79 -3.28 -18.48 1.99
CA VAL A 79 -2.09 -19.35 1.83
C VAL A 79 -2.04 -20.41 2.92
N LEU A 80 -2.13 -20.00 4.20
CA LEU A 80 -2.00 -20.89 5.35
C LEU A 80 -3.19 -21.86 5.50
N TYR A 81 -4.32 -21.57 4.88
CA TYR A 81 -5.47 -22.45 4.90
C TYR A 81 -5.19 -23.78 4.19
N THR A 82 -4.54 -23.74 3.05
CA THR A 82 -4.22 -24.92 2.24
C THR A 82 -2.78 -25.41 2.44
N ASN A 83 -1.86 -24.53 2.78
CA ASN A 83 -0.44 -24.81 2.96
C ASN A 83 -0.08 -24.85 4.47
N LYS A 84 0.42 -25.99 4.95
CA LYS A 84 0.44 -26.34 6.38
C LYS A 84 1.76 -26.05 7.11
N LYS A 85 2.82 -25.61 6.41
CA LYS A 85 4.09 -25.20 7.04
C LYS A 85 3.88 -23.94 7.90
N SER A 86 4.88 -23.57 8.69
CA SER A 86 4.91 -22.28 9.40
C SER A 86 4.88 -21.11 8.39
N ALA A 87 4.15 -20.04 8.73
CA ALA A 87 3.95 -18.87 7.88
C ALA A 87 5.26 -18.26 7.37
N ILE A 88 6.28 -18.20 8.23
CA ILE A 88 7.62 -17.67 7.91
C ILE A 88 8.31 -18.43 6.78
N LEU A 89 7.98 -19.71 6.56
CA LEU A 89 8.55 -20.54 5.50
C LEU A 89 7.95 -20.26 4.12
N TYR A 90 6.92 -19.44 4.05
CA TYR A 90 6.33 -18.97 2.79
C TYR A 90 6.80 -17.55 2.43
N ARG A 91 7.76 -17.03 3.17
CA ARG A 91 8.41 -15.77 2.89
C ARG A 91 9.20 -15.85 1.58
N GLY A 92 8.96 -14.94 0.68
CA GLY A 92 9.60 -14.93 -0.62
C GLY A 92 8.59 -14.85 -1.76
N PHE A 93 8.96 -15.37 -2.91
CA PHE A 93 8.11 -15.38 -4.09
C PHE A 93 7.79 -16.82 -4.49
N GLU A 94 6.47 -17.14 -4.52
CA GLU A 94 5.93 -18.48 -4.88
C GLU A 94 6.45 -19.66 -4.03
N GLU A 95 6.70 -19.41 -2.74
CA GLU A 95 7.18 -20.43 -1.79
C GLU A 95 6.07 -21.42 -1.33
N PHE A 96 4.84 -21.24 -1.77
CA PHE A 96 3.71 -22.12 -1.50
C PHE A 96 3.32 -22.89 -2.77
N ASN A 97 3.04 -24.17 -2.63
CA ASN A 97 2.86 -25.10 -3.77
C ASN A 97 1.45 -25.70 -3.89
N LYS A 98 0.57 -25.47 -2.90
CA LYS A 98 -0.82 -25.91 -2.98
C LYS A 98 -1.71 -24.77 -3.43
N PRO A 99 -2.74 -25.07 -4.26
CA PRO A 99 -3.73 -24.06 -4.65
C PRO A 99 -4.34 -23.39 -3.42
N ILE A 100 -4.48 -22.10 -3.48
CA ILE A 100 -5.09 -21.30 -2.43
C ILE A 100 -6.56 -21.01 -2.73
N LYS A 101 -7.31 -20.56 -1.74
CA LYS A 101 -8.68 -20.12 -1.95
C LYS A 101 -8.70 -18.71 -2.57
N PRO A 102 -9.71 -18.41 -3.41
CA PRO A 102 -9.86 -17.07 -3.99
C PRO A 102 -9.89 -15.97 -2.94
N ILE A 103 -9.35 -14.81 -3.30
CA ILE A 103 -9.29 -13.64 -2.43
C ILE A 103 -10.10 -12.51 -3.09
N ILE A 104 -10.95 -11.86 -2.30
CA ILE A 104 -11.67 -10.64 -2.66
C ILE A 104 -11.15 -9.52 -1.77
N ALA A 105 -10.80 -8.38 -2.35
CA ALA A 105 -10.29 -7.25 -1.62
C ALA A 105 -11.24 -6.06 -1.70
N ILE A 106 -11.51 -5.45 -0.55
CA ILE A 106 -12.37 -4.28 -0.39
C ILE A 106 -11.59 -3.22 0.39
N PRO A 107 -10.82 -2.35 -0.29
CA PRO A 107 -10.01 -1.35 0.36
C PRO A 107 -10.85 -0.24 0.99
N THR A 108 -10.48 0.17 2.20
CA THR A 108 -11.04 1.33 2.91
C THR A 108 -10.03 2.46 3.06
N THR A 109 -8.86 2.30 2.46
CA THR A 109 -7.81 3.30 2.29
C THR A 109 -7.38 3.34 0.83
N ALA A 110 -6.91 4.47 0.35
CA ALA A 110 -6.48 4.67 -1.02
C ALA A 110 -4.96 4.91 -1.09
N GLY A 111 -4.17 3.86 -1.33
CA GLY A 111 -2.70 4.03 -1.33
C GLY A 111 -1.88 2.77 -1.58
N THR A 112 -2.12 1.71 -0.81
CA THR A 112 -1.22 0.55 -0.74
C THR A 112 -1.21 -0.33 -1.99
N GLY A 113 -2.34 -0.37 -2.73
CA GLY A 113 -2.49 -1.25 -3.89
C GLY A 113 -2.63 -2.72 -3.54
N SER A 114 -2.80 -3.07 -2.27
CA SER A 114 -2.94 -4.48 -1.87
C SER A 114 -4.14 -5.14 -2.52
N GLU A 115 -5.17 -4.39 -2.91
CA GLU A 115 -6.36 -4.90 -3.58
C GLU A 115 -6.09 -5.53 -4.96
N ILE A 116 -4.95 -5.22 -5.59
CA ILE A 116 -4.61 -5.76 -6.92
C ILE A 116 -3.22 -6.38 -7.02
N THR A 117 -2.38 -6.20 -6.00
CA THR A 117 -0.99 -6.68 -6.05
C THR A 117 -0.84 -8.13 -5.59
N PRO A 118 0.14 -8.89 -6.15
CA PRO A 118 0.44 -10.26 -5.76
C PRO A 118 1.33 -10.33 -4.52
N ASN A 119 1.20 -9.38 -3.59
CA ASN A 119 2.04 -9.23 -2.42
C ASN A 119 1.20 -9.20 -1.14
N ALA A 120 1.70 -9.81 -0.07
CA ALA A 120 1.19 -9.70 1.28
C ALA A 120 2.37 -9.48 2.23
N SER A 121 2.44 -8.32 2.87
CA SER A 121 3.60 -7.89 3.66
C SER A 121 3.45 -8.22 5.13
N PHE A 122 4.47 -8.87 5.72
CA PHE A 122 4.53 -9.21 7.14
C PHE A 122 5.89 -8.86 7.73
N VAL A 123 5.91 -8.53 9.01
CA VAL A 123 7.14 -8.28 9.76
C VAL A 123 7.67 -9.60 10.34
N ASP A 124 8.92 -9.90 10.04
CA ASP A 124 9.70 -10.91 10.74
C ASP A 124 10.28 -10.25 11.99
N THR A 125 9.73 -10.55 13.16
CA THR A 125 10.12 -9.91 14.43
C THR A 125 11.51 -10.33 14.89
N LEU A 126 11.96 -11.53 14.50
CA LEU A 126 13.29 -12.05 14.86
C LEU A 126 14.38 -11.35 14.05
N GLN A 127 14.19 -11.25 12.72
CA GLN A 127 15.14 -10.57 11.84
C GLN A 127 14.92 -9.06 11.78
N LYS A 128 13.83 -8.54 12.37
CA LYS A 128 13.43 -7.14 12.29
C LYS A 128 13.35 -6.62 10.85
N LYS A 129 12.78 -7.42 9.97
CA LYS A 129 12.63 -7.11 8.53
C LYS A 129 11.18 -7.27 8.10
N LYS A 130 10.71 -6.36 7.25
CA LYS A 130 9.42 -6.51 6.58
C LYS A 130 9.65 -7.27 5.28
N MET A 131 9.05 -8.43 5.16
CA MET A 131 9.17 -9.32 4.01
C MET A 131 7.82 -9.96 3.71
N GLY A 132 7.52 -10.13 2.42
CA GLY A 132 6.19 -10.61 2.01
C GLY A 132 6.12 -12.11 1.75
N ILE A 133 4.91 -12.62 1.82
CA ILE A 133 4.46 -13.81 1.09
C ILE A 133 3.99 -13.28 -0.25
N ASN A 134 4.63 -13.70 -1.35
CA ASN A 134 4.38 -13.13 -2.67
C ASN A 134 4.14 -14.23 -3.69
N GLY A 135 3.33 -13.94 -4.70
CA GLY A 135 3.07 -14.87 -5.80
C GLY A 135 1.77 -14.55 -6.52
N ASN A 136 1.69 -14.90 -7.80
CA ASN A 136 0.52 -14.57 -8.63
C ASN A 136 -0.81 -15.12 -8.07
N ALA A 137 -0.77 -16.24 -7.38
CA ALA A 137 -1.96 -16.87 -6.83
C ALA A 137 -2.62 -16.04 -5.71
N ILE A 138 -1.87 -15.22 -4.95
CA ILE A 138 -2.44 -14.40 -3.87
C ILE A 138 -2.99 -13.06 -4.35
N ARG A 139 -2.88 -12.76 -5.63
CA ARG A 139 -3.53 -11.59 -6.21
C ARG A 139 -5.05 -11.75 -6.08
N PRO A 140 -5.78 -10.77 -5.52
CA PRO A 140 -7.22 -10.84 -5.44
C PRO A 140 -7.86 -11.05 -6.81
N ILE A 141 -8.87 -11.93 -6.87
CA ILE A 141 -9.64 -12.18 -8.10
C ILE A 141 -10.65 -11.06 -8.36
N HIS A 142 -11.06 -10.37 -7.28
CA HIS A 142 -11.92 -9.19 -7.35
C HIS A 142 -11.38 -8.12 -6.40
N ALA A 143 -11.34 -6.89 -6.90
CA ALA A 143 -11.14 -5.67 -6.10
C ALA A 143 -12.44 -4.84 -6.18
N ILE A 144 -13.07 -4.58 -5.05
CA ILE A 144 -14.29 -3.77 -4.97
C ILE A 144 -13.89 -2.39 -4.47
N LEU A 145 -13.87 -1.43 -5.38
CA LEU A 145 -13.46 -0.06 -5.12
C LEU A 145 -14.71 0.80 -4.91
N ASP A 146 -15.09 0.97 -3.66
CA ASP A 146 -16.22 1.81 -3.27
C ASP A 146 -15.72 2.99 -2.42
N PRO A 147 -15.79 4.24 -2.94
CA PRO A 147 -15.29 5.40 -2.22
C PRO A 147 -16.05 5.68 -0.93
N GLU A 148 -17.32 5.26 -0.80
CA GLU A 148 -18.10 5.41 0.43
C GLU A 148 -17.44 4.66 1.59
N LEU A 149 -16.85 3.51 1.34
CA LEU A 149 -16.15 2.71 2.35
C LEU A 149 -14.87 3.39 2.89
N THR A 150 -14.40 4.46 2.24
CA THR A 150 -13.23 5.23 2.70
C THR A 150 -13.59 6.43 3.55
N ILE A 151 -14.89 6.82 3.64
CA ILE A 151 -15.32 8.04 4.36
C ILE A 151 -14.89 8.01 5.83
N SER A 152 -14.96 6.85 6.47
CA SER A 152 -14.56 6.67 7.87
C SER A 152 -13.04 6.73 8.09
N CYS A 153 -12.23 6.74 7.03
CA CYS A 153 -10.77 6.77 7.14
C CYS A 153 -10.31 8.14 7.69
N PRO A 154 -9.62 8.19 8.86
CA PRO A 154 -9.16 9.42 9.47
C PRO A 154 -8.09 10.15 8.62
N LYS A 155 -7.86 11.45 8.94
CA LYS A 155 -6.92 12.32 8.22
C LYS A 155 -5.52 11.71 8.07
N GLN A 156 -4.91 11.23 9.16
CA GLN A 156 -3.53 10.72 9.12
C GLN A 156 -3.36 9.45 8.28
N PRO A 157 -4.18 8.40 8.41
CA PRO A 157 -4.18 7.26 7.48
C PRO A 157 -4.46 7.68 6.02
N THR A 158 -5.37 8.63 5.78
CA THR A 158 -5.65 9.16 4.43
C THR A 158 -4.40 9.80 3.82
N ILE A 159 -3.69 10.65 4.59
CA ILE A 159 -2.42 11.26 4.14
C ILE A 159 -1.39 10.17 3.86
N SER A 160 -1.19 9.25 4.80
CA SER A 160 -0.18 8.19 4.65
C SER A 160 -0.42 7.34 3.41
N ALA A 161 -1.66 6.90 3.19
CA ALA A 161 -2.04 6.10 2.04
C ALA A 161 -1.88 6.88 0.72
N GLY A 162 -2.39 8.12 0.66
CA GLY A 162 -2.26 8.95 -0.54
C GLY A 162 -0.80 9.28 -0.90
N VAL A 163 0.04 9.54 0.10
CA VAL A 163 1.48 9.76 -0.11
C VAL A 163 2.17 8.48 -0.60
N ASP A 164 1.79 7.31 -0.07
CA ASP A 164 2.26 6.02 -0.55
C ASP A 164 1.97 5.83 -2.05
N SER A 165 0.75 6.15 -2.46
CA SER A 165 0.36 6.15 -3.88
C SER A 165 1.22 7.07 -4.74
N LEU A 166 1.53 8.29 -4.26
CA LEU A 166 2.41 9.23 -4.97
C LEU A 166 3.85 8.73 -5.08
N VAL A 167 4.36 8.07 -4.03
CA VAL A 167 5.67 7.39 -4.04
C VAL A 167 5.67 6.27 -5.06
N HIS A 168 4.67 5.39 -5.01
CA HIS A 168 4.52 4.27 -5.96
C HIS A 168 4.48 4.74 -7.40
N ALA A 169 3.64 5.74 -7.71
CA ALA A 169 3.54 6.29 -9.06
C ALA A 169 4.87 6.90 -9.54
N THR A 170 5.53 7.69 -8.67
CA THR A 170 6.80 8.34 -9.02
C THR A 170 7.88 7.30 -9.31
N GLU A 171 8.04 6.31 -8.44
CA GLU A 171 9.06 5.28 -8.59
C GLU A 171 8.74 4.33 -9.74
N ALA A 172 7.47 3.93 -9.90
CA ALA A 172 7.02 3.13 -11.03
C ALA A 172 7.30 3.81 -12.38
N TYR A 173 7.13 5.14 -12.46
CA TYR A 173 7.40 5.90 -13.68
C TYR A 173 8.87 5.83 -14.11
N VAL A 174 9.79 5.92 -13.14
CA VAL A 174 11.24 6.01 -13.40
C VAL A 174 11.98 4.67 -13.23
N ALA A 175 11.31 3.60 -12.80
CA ALA A 175 11.91 2.29 -12.62
C ALA A 175 12.57 1.78 -13.90
N LYS A 176 13.67 1.02 -13.76
CA LYS A 176 14.39 0.42 -14.91
C LYS A 176 13.48 -0.46 -15.78
N ASN A 177 12.57 -1.19 -15.16
CA ASN A 177 11.63 -2.09 -15.83
C ASN A 177 10.34 -1.38 -16.28
N SER A 178 10.24 -0.05 -16.11
CA SER A 178 9.06 0.69 -16.49
C SER A 178 8.86 0.71 -18.00
N ASN A 179 7.72 0.24 -18.44
CA ASN A 179 7.30 0.26 -19.84
C ASN A 179 6.33 1.41 -20.13
N LYS A 180 5.91 1.57 -21.40
CA LYS A 180 4.98 2.65 -21.81
C LYS A 180 3.65 2.60 -21.06
N LEU A 181 3.11 1.41 -20.82
CA LEU A 181 1.84 1.22 -20.12
C LEU A 181 1.97 1.62 -18.64
N ALA A 182 3.02 1.14 -17.95
CA ALA A 182 3.32 1.53 -16.59
C ALA A 182 3.47 3.05 -16.44
N LYS A 183 4.20 3.69 -17.35
CA LYS A 183 4.37 5.16 -17.35
C LYS A 183 3.06 5.92 -17.56
N MET A 184 2.17 5.42 -18.41
CA MET A 184 0.87 6.04 -18.63
C MET A 184 0.03 5.99 -17.34
N PHE A 185 -0.09 4.83 -16.70
CA PHE A 185 -0.82 4.69 -15.45
C PHE A 185 -0.17 5.47 -14.30
N ALA A 186 1.16 5.41 -14.17
CA ALA A 186 1.90 6.14 -13.15
C ALA A 186 1.66 7.65 -13.24
N LYS A 187 1.77 8.20 -14.45
CA LYS A 187 1.57 9.64 -14.69
C LYS A 187 0.14 10.06 -14.38
N GLU A 188 -0.85 9.31 -14.84
CA GLU A 188 -2.25 9.62 -14.60
C GLU A 188 -2.60 9.50 -13.12
N GLY A 189 -2.23 8.37 -12.48
CA GLY A 189 -2.47 8.14 -11.05
C GLY A 189 -1.79 9.19 -10.18
N PHE A 190 -0.52 9.54 -10.49
CA PHE A 190 0.20 10.60 -9.79
C PHE A 190 -0.57 11.94 -9.84
N ASN A 191 -0.95 12.41 -11.04
CA ASN A 191 -1.59 13.73 -11.17
C ASN A 191 -2.93 13.78 -10.46
N ILE A 192 -3.76 12.72 -10.56
CA ILE A 192 -5.05 12.66 -9.87
C ILE A 192 -4.85 12.76 -8.36
N VAL A 193 -3.97 11.94 -7.76
CA VAL A 193 -3.75 11.97 -6.31
C VAL A 193 -3.09 13.29 -5.87
N PHE A 194 -2.12 13.78 -6.64
CA PHE A 194 -1.39 15.01 -6.33
C PHE A 194 -2.28 16.25 -6.29
N GLU A 195 -3.29 16.32 -7.16
CA GLU A 195 -4.27 17.41 -7.21
C GLU A 195 -5.36 17.26 -6.12
N ASN A 196 -5.85 16.05 -5.88
CA ASN A 196 -7.03 15.82 -5.04
C ASN A 196 -6.72 15.55 -3.55
N LEU A 197 -5.56 14.95 -3.22
CA LEU A 197 -5.25 14.61 -1.83
C LEU A 197 -5.20 15.81 -0.88
N PRO A 198 -4.60 16.97 -1.23
CA PRO A 198 -4.61 18.16 -0.36
C PRO A 198 -6.03 18.73 -0.15
N LEU A 199 -6.88 18.63 -1.14
CA LEU A 199 -8.28 19.02 -1.01
C LEU A 199 -9.04 18.06 -0.11
N LEU A 200 -8.81 16.75 -0.30
CA LEU A 200 -9.45 15.71 0.49
C LEU A 200 -9.15 15.83 1.98
N ILE A 201 -7.91 16.12 2.37
CA ILE A 201 -7.56 16.24 3.80
C ILE A 201 -8.24 17.42 4.51
N THR A 202 -8.77 18.39 3.76
CA THR A 202 -9.60 19.49 4.29
C THR A 202 -11.10 19.18 4.24
N GLN A 203 -11.51 18.15 3.48
CA GLN A 203 -12.91 17.78 3.21
C GLN A 203 -13.07 16.25 3.24
N LEU A 204 -12.78 15.63 4.39
CA LEU A 204 -12.69 14.16 4.50
C LEU A 204 -13.98 13.41 4.13
N ASN A 205 -15.13 14.07 4.20
CA ASN A 205 -16.43 13.49 3.84
C ASN A 205 -16.84 13.76 2.38
N ASN A 206 -16.00 14.41 1.58
CA ASN A 206 -16.29 14.69 0.18
C ASN A 206 -16.07 13.41 -0.65
N ILE A 207 -17.18 12.82 -1.09
CA ILE A 207 -17.17 11.53 -1.80
C ILE A 207 -16.48 11.60 -3.16
N GLU A 208 -16.59 12.71 -3.87
CA GLU A 208 -15.92 12.90 -5.15
C GLU A 208 -14.39 12.93 -5.00
N LEU A 209 -13.89 13.63 -3.96
CA LEU A 209 -12.46 13.64 -3.65
C LEU A 209 -11.97 12.26 -3.19
N ARG A 210 -12.79 11.52 -2.41
CA ARG A 210 -12.49 10.12 -2.05
C ARG A 210 -12.38 9.25 -3.30
N GLN A 211 -13.34 9.36 -4.22
CA GLN A 211 -13.36 8.62 -5.48
C GLN A 211 -12.12 8.94 -6.33
N ASN A 212 -11.78 10.22 -6.48
CA ASN A 212 -10.62 10.65 -7.26
C ASN A 212 -9.31 10.09 -6.67
N VAL A 213 -9.11 10.22 -5.35
CA VAL A 213 -7.90 9.69 -4.70
C VAL A 213 -7.85 8.17 -4.78
N MET A 214 -8.97 7.46 -4.59
CA MET A 214 -9.05 6.01 -4.75
C MET A 214 -8.71 5.58 -6.18
N TYR A 215 -9.29 6.24 -7.18
CA TYR A 215 -9.01 5.93 -8.58
C TYR A 215 -7.56 6.20 -8.96
N GLY A 216 -7.00 7.35 -8.55
CA GLY A 216 -5.59 7.66 -8.77
C GLY A 216 -4.64 6.68 -8.09
N SER A 217 -4.97 6.24 -6.87
CA SER A 217 -4.24 5.19 -6.16
C SER A 217 -4.28 3.84 -6.89
N PHE A 218 -5.43 3.45 -7.39
CA PHE A 218 -5.59 2.24 -8.20
C PHE A 218 -4.71 2.27 -9.45
N LEU A 219 -4.69 3.39 -10.19
CA LEU A 219 -3.82 3.56 -11.37
C LEU A 219 -2.33 3.48 -10.99
N SER A 220 -1.93 4.12 -9.89
CA SER A 220 -0.57 4.04 -9.35
C SER A 220 -0.16 2.60 -9.04
N SER A 221 -1.08 1.81 -8.51
CA SER A 221 -0.87 0.41 -8.17
C SER A 221 -0.77 -0.49 -9.41
N ILE A 222 -1.53 -0.20 -10.47
CA ILE A 222 -1.34 -0.86 -11.78
C ILE A 222 0.07 -0.58 -12.32
N ALA A 223 0.52 0.67 -12.24
CA ALA A 223 1.86 1.04 -12.68
C ALA A 223 2.94 0.27 -11.90
N LEU A 224 2.78 0.21 -10.57
CA LEU A 224 3.65 -0.55 -9.67
C LEU A 224 3.79 -2.02 -10.08
N MET A 225 2.68 -2.69 -10.35
CA MET A 225 2.68 -4.10 -10.78
C MET A 225 3.43 -4.34 -12.08
N HIS A 226 3.48 -3.35 -12.98
CA HIS A 226 4.12 -3.47 -14.28
C HIS A 226 5.54 -2.90 -14.35
N SER A 227 6.08 -2.42 -13.23
CA SER A 227 7.41 -1.80 -13.19
C SER A 227 8.24 -2.11 -11.94
N GLY A 228 7.59 -2.17 -10.78
CA GLY A 228 8.21 -2.26 -9.47
C GLY A 228 8.36 -0.91 -8.75
N THR A 229 8.86 -0.97 -7.51
CA THR A 229 9.17 0.20 -6.68
C THR A 229 10.63 0.63 -6.81
N GLY A 230 11.01 1.65 -6.05
CA GLY A 230 12.36 2.18 -6.01
C GLY A 230 12.89 2.38 -4.58
N PRO A 231 13.95 3.19 -4.42
CA PRO A 231 14.65 3.36 -3.15
C PRO A 231 13.83 4.01 -2.05
N ALA A 232 12.89 4.93 -2.37
CA ALA A 232 12.10 5.63 -1.35
C ALA A 232 11.16 4.65 -0.62
N ALA A 233 10.45 3.80 -1.37
CA ALA A 233 9.61 2.75 -0.80
C ALA A 233 10.47 1.71 -0.05
N ALA A 234 11.61 1.28 -0.59
CA ALA A 234 12.49 0.31 0.06
C ALA A 234 13.03 0.83 1.40
N MET A 235 13.42 2.10 1.47
CA MET A 235 13.90 2.72 2.71
C MET A 235 12.81 2.93 3.75
N SER A 236 11.53 2.88 3.40
CA SER A 236 10.43 2.99 4.36
C SER A 236 10.26 1.74 5.24
N TYR A 237 10.66 0.55 4.75
CA TYR A 237 10.49 -0.70 5.51
C TYR A 237 11.23 -0.71 6.85
N PRO A 238 12.54 -0.44 6.93
CA PRO A 238 13.22 -0.39 8.22
C PRO A 238 12.71 0.76 9.10
N LEU A 239 12.19 1.85 8.55
CA LEU A 239 11.56 2.89 9.36
C LEU A 239 10.28 2.40 10.05
N GLY A 240 9.46 1.63 9.37
CA GLY A 240 8.27 1.01 9.97
C GLY A 240 8.65 0.05 11.10
N VAL A 241 9.58 -0.86 10.81
CA VAL A 241 9.97 -1.93 11.75
C VAL A 241 10.68 -1.40 13.00
N HIS A 242 11.59 -0.42 12.87
CA HIS A 242 12.41 0.04 14.00
C HIS A 242 11.88 1.30 14.69
N PHE A 243 11.10 2.11 14.01
CA PHE A 243 10.69 3.43 14.52
C PHE A 243 9.18 3.67 14.45
N GLY A 244 8.40 2.68 14.00
CA GLY A 244 6.93 2.80 13.90
C GLY A 244 6.47 3.89 12.91
N VAL A 245 7.27 4.24 11.92
CA VAL A 245 6.90 5.23 10.91
C VAL A 245 5.93 4.57 9.93
N PRO A 246 4.73 5.12 9.70
CA PRO A 246 3.81 4.58 8.70
C PRO A 246 4.49 4.51 7.32
N HIS A 247 4.26 3.42 6.57
CA HIS A 247 4.98 3.11 5.33
C HIS A 247 4.96 4.26 4.32
N GLY A 248 3.77 4.79 3.99
CA GLY A 248 3.64 5.89 3.05
C GLY A 248 4.34 7.17 3.52
N ILE A 249 4.30 7.47 4.82
CA ILE A 249 5.05 8.61 5.39
C ILE A 249 6.55 8.39 5.25
N GLY A 250 7.05 7.18 5.52
CA GLY A 250 8.46 6.84 5.36
C GLY A 250 8.94 7.03 3.93
N GLY A 251 8.20 6.48 2.96
CA GLY A 251 8.46 6.68 1.53
C GLY A 251 8.41 8.16 1.14
N GLY A 252 7.40 8.88 1.64
CA GLY A 252 7.26 10.33 1.43
C GLY A 252 8.45 11.13 1.92
N ILE A 253 8.98 10.82 3.10
CA ILE A 253 10.17 11.50 3.65
C ILE A 253 11.37 11.30 2.72
N PHE A 254 11.59 10.10 2.20
CA PHE A 254 12.75 9.80 1.35
C PHE A 254 12.60 10.26 -0.09
N LEU A 255 11.38 10.34 -0.64
CA LEU A 255 11.17 10.62 -2.05
C LEU A 255 11.88 11.89 -2.56
N PRO A 256 11.82 13.07 -1.88
CA PRO A 256 12.53 14.26 -2.35
C PRO A 256 14.06 14.08 -2.39
N TYR A 257 14.61 13.28 -1.49
CA TYR A 257 16.05 13.01 -1.45
C TYR A 257 16.47 12.06 -2.58
N VAL A 258 15.67 11.05 -2.89
CA VAL A 258 15.89 10.14 -4.02
C VAL A 258 15.81 10.89 -5.33
N ILE A 259 14.79 11.72 -5.52
CA ILE A 259 14.65 12.55 -6.72
C ILE A 259 15.86 13.47 -6.88
N LYS A 260 16.26 14.18 -5.79
CA LYS A 260 17.42 15.06 -5.82
C LYS A 260 18.70 14.31 -6.20
N HIS A 261 18.95 13.17 -5.58
CA HIS A 261 20.12 12.32 -5.87
C HIS A 261 20.16 11.93 -7.36
N ASN A 262 19.04 11.50 -7.92
CA ASN A 262 18.95 11.10 -9.31
C ASN A 262 19.15 12.29 -10.27
N ILE A 263 18.62 13.48 -9.94
CA ILE A 263 18.85 14.71 -10.72
C ILE A 263 20.34 15.08 -10.69
N ASP A 264 20.98 15.04 -9.55
CA ASP A 264 22.42 15.33 -9.38
C ASP A 264 23.29 14.33 -10.17
N ALA A 265 22.81 13.09 -10.33
CA ALA A 265 23.43 12.05 -11.14
C ALA A 265 23.08 12.12 -12.64
N GLY A 266 22.39 13.16 -13.10
CA GLY A 266 22.06 13.36 -14.51
C GLY A 266 20.77 12.66 -14.99
N PHE A 267 19.93 12.14 -14.09
CA PHE A 267 18.67 11.50 -14.45
C PHE A 267 17.48 12.45 -14.30
N PHE A 268 16.83 12.81 -15.40
CA PHE A 268 15.82 13.89 -15.47
C PHE A 268 14.41 13.42 -15.88
N ASN A 269 14.13 12.11 -15.92
CA ASN A 269 12.86 11.59 -16.45
C ASN A 269 11.65 11.95 -15.57
N TYR A 270 11.84 12.48 -14.39
CA TYR A 270 10.78 13.04 -13.53
C TYR A 270 10.06 14.23 -14.18
N ALA A 271 10.72 14.92 -15.16
CA ALA A 271 10.19 16.09 -15.84
C ALA A 271 8.84 15.85 -16.53
N ASP A 272 8.58 14.60 -16.92
CA ASP A 272 7.42 14.25 -17.73
C ASP A 272 6.21 13.81 -16.88
N ILE A 273 6.33 13.71 -15.56
CA ILE A 273 5.27 13.20 -14.67
C ILE A 273 4.15 14.23 -14.50
N ILE A 274 4.48 15.45 -14.08
CA ILE A 274 3.47 16.50 -13.85
C ILE A 274 2.94 17.05 -15.17
N ARG A 275 1.63 17.32 -15.20
CA ARG A 275 0.97 18.08 -16.27
C ARG A 275 1.32 19.57 -16.14
N THR A 276 2.42 20.01 -16.72
CA THR A 276 2.76 21.45 -16.78
C THR A 276 2.19 22.06 -18.05
N LYS A 277 1.34 23.06 -17.93
CA LYS A 277 0.71 23.74 -19.09
C LYS A 277 1.70 24.48 -20.00
N ASN A 278 2.96 24.73 -19.57
CA ASN A 278 3.87 25.66 -20.28
C ASN A 278 5.38 25.33 -20.18
N CYS A 279 5.80 24.08 -19.99
CA CYS A 279 7.25 23.80 -19.98
C CYS A 279 7.75 23.29 -21.35
N LYS A 280 8.15 24.21 -22.23
CA LYS A 280 9.12 23.96 -23.32
C LYS A 280 10.57 23.93 -22.79
N ASP A 281 10.76 23.88 -21.48
CA ASP A 281 12.05 23.98 -20.82
C ASP A 281 12.87 22.69 -20.92
N ILE A 282 14.18 22.86 -20.91
CA ILE A 282 15.17 21.80 -20.85
C ILE A 282 14.80 20.81 -19.73
N LYS A 283 14.82 19.49 -20.00
CA LYS A 283 14.42 18.41 -19.05
C LYS A 283 14.98 18.55 -17.62
N TYR A 284 16.19 19.07 -17.47
CA TYR A 284 16.79 19.36 -16.16
C TYR A 284 16.01 20.38 -15.33
N LYS A 285 15.59 21.51 -15.97
CA LYS A 285 14.78 22.53 -15.26
C LYS A 285 13.43 21.95 -14.85
N SER A 286 12.79 21.18 -15.73
CA SER A 286 11.50 20.55 -15.46
C SER A 286 11.59 19.51 -14.36
N ALA A 287 12.68 18.73 -14.26
CA ALA A 287 12.91 17.79 -13.15
C ALA A 287 13.11 18.51 -11.80
N LYS A 288 13.81 19.67 -11.79
CA LYS A 288 13.90 20.52 -10.60
C LYS A 288 12.57 21.12 -10.19
N ILE A 289 11.75 21.54 -11.15
CA ILE A 289 10.39 22.02 -10.89
C ILE A 289 9.56 20.92 -10.26
N PHE A 290 9.65 19.68 -10.77
CA PHE A 290 8.98 18.53 -10.17
C PHE A 290 9.38 18.34 -8.71
N LEU A 291 10.69 18.36 -8.40
CA LEU A 291 11.18 18.25 -7.03
C LEU A 291 10.62 19.36 -6.11
N GLU A 292 10.59 20.58 -6.59
CA GLU A 292 10.04 21.70 -5.79
C GLU A 292 8.52 21.57 -5.59
N GLN A 293 7.78 21.11 -6.59
CA GLN A 293 6.35 20.82 -6.46
C GLN A 293 6.09 19.73 -5.39
N ILE A 294 6.88 18.66 -5.37
CA ILE A 294 6.83 17.64 -4.31
C ILE A 294 7.08 18.26 -2.94
N ARG A 295 8.09 19.10 -2.78
CA ARG A 295 8.41 19.75 -1.50
C ARG A 295 7.29 20.67 -1.01
N ILE A 296 6.69 21.45 -1.91
CA ILE A 296 5.55 22.32 -1.59
C ILE A 296 4.38 21.43 -1.13
N LYS A 297 4.06 20.38 -1.88
CA LYS A 297 2.97 19.47 -1.56
C LYS A 297 3.19 18.73 -0.24
N TRP A 298 4.42 18.31 0.06
CA TRP A 298 4.77 17.69 1.34
C TRP A 298 4.56 18.64 2.51
N LYS A 299 4.83 19.94 2.32
CA LYS A 299 4.54 20.96 3.33
C LYS A 299 3.03 21.12 3.56
N GLU A 300 2.22 21.15 2.51
CA GLU A 300 0.75 21.19 2.60
C GLU A 300 0.18 19.96 3.32
N LEU A 301 0.74 18.78 3.06
CA LEU A 301 0.35 17.50 3.67
C LEU A 301 1.01 17.25 5.04
N GLU A 302 1.76 18.21 5.57
CA GLU A 302 2.48 18.10 6.85
C GLU A 302 3.45 16.91 6.92
N ILE A 303 4.01 16.48 5.76
CA ILE A 303 4.98 15.40 5.72
C ILE A 303 6.31 15.87 6.32
N PRO A 304 6.87 15.16 7.30
CA PRO A 304 8.14 15.55 7.90
C PRO A 304 9.28 15.57 6.88
N ASN A 305 10.12 16.57 6.95
CA ASN A 305 11.33 16.66 6.13
C ASN A 305 12.55 15.96 6.74
N ASN A 306 12.40 15.36 7.92
CA ASN A 306 13.45 14.61 8.60
C ASN A 306 12.86 13.59 9.58
N LEU A 307 13.71 12.72 10.11
CA LEU A 307 13.34 11.59 10.97
C LEU A 307 13.49 11.85 12.47
N LYS A 308 13.84 13.08 12.88
CA LYS A 308 14.10 13.41 14.30
C LYS A 308 12.88 13.16 15.18
N LYS A 309 11.66 13.50 14.69
CA LYS A 309 10.42 13.28 15.45
C LYS A 309 10.12 11.82 15.76
N TYR A 310 10.73 10.89 15.03
CA TYR A 310 10.62 9.45 15.25
C TYR A 310 11.80 8.87 16.05
N GLY A 311 12.65 9.74 16.63
CA GLY A 311 13.77 9.29 17.45
C GLY A 311 14.99 8.80 16.65
N MET A 312 14.97 8.89 15.31
CA MET A 312 16.10 8.50 14.49
C MET A 312 17.17 9.61 14.45
N GLY A 313 18.41 9.24 14.74
CA GLY A 313 19.58 10.12 14.69
C GLY A 313 20.78 9.45 14.06
N LYS A 314 21.93 10.15 13.99
CA LYS A 314 23.16 9.69 13.33
C LYS A 314 23.64 8.31 13.79
N LYS A 315 23.46 7.95 15.08
CA LYS A 315 23.82 6.65 15.65
C LYS A 315 23.11 5.44 14.99
N HIS A 316 21.96 5.66 14.34
CA HIS A 316 21.17 4.61 13.71
C HIS A 316 21.53 4.38 12.23
N ILE A 317 22.39 5.22 11.61
CA ILE A 317 22.71 5.13 10.18
C ILE A 317 23.35 3.78 9.83
N GLY A 318 24.25 3.25 10.69
CA GLY A 318 24.91 1.98 10.46
C GLY A 318 23.95 0.80 10.42
N MET A 319 22.99 0.76 11.34
CA MET A 319 21.89 -0.21 11.37
C MET A 319 21.03 -0.10 10.11
N PHE A 320 20.57 1.12 9.82
CA PHE A 320 19.71 1.40 8.68
C PHE A 320 20.34 0.98 7.34
N LYS A 321 21.63 1.23 7.15
CA LYS A 321 22.37 0.77 5.96
C LYS A 321 22.29 -0.74 5.76
N LYS A 322 22.44 -1.54 6.85
CA LYS A 322 22.37 -3.01 6.77
C LYS A 322 21.01 -3.52 6.34
N ASP A 323 19.93 -2.79 6.69
CA ASP A 323 18.56 -3.25 6.44
C ASP A 323 18.07 -2.86 5.03
N VAL A 324 18.71 -1.85 4.42
CA VAL A 324 18.36 -1.37 3.06
C VAL A 324 19.23 -2.05 1.98
N MET A 325 20.45 -2.45 2.30
CA MET A 325 21.37 -3.13 1.38
C MET A 325 21.18 -4.65 1.39
#